data_643bdc9b4a6a11152a73e3f69a784c22
#
_entry.id   643bdc9b4a6a11152a73e3f69a784c22
#
_cell.length_a   1.000
_cell.length_b   1.000
_cell.length_c   1.000
_cell.angle_alpha   90.00
_cell.angle_beta   90.00
_cell.angle_gamma   90.00
#
_symmetry.space_group_name_H-M   'P 1'
#
loop_
_entity.id
_entity.type
_entity.pdbx_description
1 polymer ?
#
loop_
_entity_poly.entity_id
_entity_poly.type
_entity_poly.pdbx_seq_one_letter_code
_entity_poly.pdbx_strand_id
1 'polypeptide(L)'
;IPTLSKQLSVTRQTLAWMQPRNTSKFESGNFPCWTIADQEKPGIYYGFPMLSASTFGGPIGLKLGHHTPGLPSDADAVDRIPAKADEDNLISMLNKFIPEGYASIRSIKTCLYTYTPDENFILDFVPGFEKEVVMAAGFSGHGFKFASAVGEVMADLATKGSTEHPIGF
;
A
#
# COMPACT_ATOMS: atom_id res chain seq x y z
N ILE A 1 -20.67 9.17 6.74
CA ILE A 1 -20.86 10.48 6.08
C ILE A 1 -21.27 10.19 4.64
N PRO A 2 -22.60 10.32 4.29
CA PRO A 2 -23.12 9.81 3.01
C PRO A 2 -22.50 10.44 1.77
N THR A 3 -22.02 11.67 1.85
CA THR A 3 -21.36 12.38 0.74
C THR A 3 -19.96 11.85 0.44
N LEU A 4 -19.21 11.48 1.45
CA LEU A 4 -17.84 10.98 1.33
C LEU A 4 -17.80 9.52 0.89
N SER A 5 -18.73 8.69 1.36
CA SER A 5 -18.79 7.28 0.98
C SER A 5 -19.01 7.06 -0.51
N LYS A 6 -19.55 8.06 -1.23
CA LYS A 6 -19.72 8.02 -2.69
C LYS A 6 -18.47 8.40 -3.47
N GLN A 7 -17.51 9.04 -2.81
CA GLN A 7 -16.25 9.47 -3.43
C GLN A 7 -15.09 8.53 -3.12
N LEU A 8 -15.25 7.65 -2.13
CA LEU A 8 -14.22 6.71 -1.75
C LEU A 8 -14.53 5.32 -2.32
N SER A 9 -13.57 4.74 -3.00
CA SER A 9 -13.62 3.36 -3.46
C SER A 9 -12.59 2.51 -2.73
N VAL A 10 -13.02 1.34 -2.24
CA VAL A 10 -12.13 0.39 -1.58
C VAL A 10 -11.78 -0.71 -2.56
N THR A 11 -10.50 -1.07 -2.61
CA THR A 11 -10.01 -2.18 -3.43
C THR A 11 -9.18 -3.14 -2.59
N ARG A 12 -9.31 -4.43 -2.93
CA ARG A 12 -8.52 -5.49 -2.34
C ARG A 12 -7.16 -5.59 -3.02
N GLN A 13 -6.11 -5.67 -2.23
CA GLN A 13 -4.73 -5.78 -2.65
C GLN A 13 -4.04 -6.98 -2.01
N THR A 14 -3.00 -7.49 -2.65
CA THR A 14 -2.16 -8.53 -2.08
C THR A 14 -0.69 -8.15 -2.10
N LEU A 15 0.00 -8.58 -1.07
CA LEU A 15 1.45 -8.47 -0.96
C LEU A 15 2.04 -9.77 -0.42
N ALA A 16 3.24 -10.09 -0.83
CA ALA A 16 3.88 -11.35 -0.46
C ALA A 16 5.32 -11.16 -0.02
N TRP A 17 5.79 -12.14 0.75
CA TRP A 17 7.20 -12.38 1.05
C TRP A 17 7.60 -13.70 0.42
N MET A 18 8.53 -13.63 -0.52
CA MET A 18 9.02 -14.80 -1.25
C MET A 18 10.34 -15.28 -0.69
N GLN A 19 10.54 -16.60 -0.71
CA GLN A 19 11.85 -17.17 -0.60
C GLN A 19 12.54 -17.08 -1.96
N PRO A 20 13.64 -16.35 -2.11
CA PRO A 20 14.40 -16.37 -3.36
C PRO A 20 15.26 -17.64 -3.46
N ARG A 21 15.69 -17.98 -4.68
CA ARG A 21 16.59 -19.14 -4.93
C ARG A 21 17.97 -18.94 -4.31
N ASN A 22 18.47 -17.70 -4.37
CA ASN A 22 19.74 -17.34 -3.75
C ASN A 22 19.50 -16.16 -2.78
N THR A 23 19.40 -16.47 -1.49
CA THR A 23 19.05 -15.51 -0.44
C THR A 23 20.03 -14.35 -0.37
N SER A 24 21.34 -14.62 -0.47
CA SER A 24 22.36 -13.58 -0.30
C SER A 24 22.30 -12.46 -1.36
N LYS A 25 21.81 -12.77 -2.55
CA LYS A 25 21.63 -11.75 -3.59
C LYS A 25 20.53 -10.75 -3.28
N PHE A 26 19.55 -11.13 -2.43
CA PHE A 26 18.35 -10.33 -2.16
C PHE A 26 18.32 -9.72 -0.76
N GLU A 27 19.39 -9.86 0.02
CA GLU A 27 19.52 -9.22 1.31
C GLU A 27 19.70 -7.69 1.18
N SER A 28 19.29 -6.98 2.23
CA SER A 28 19.55 -5.54 2.34
C SER A 28 21.05 -5.25 2.24
N GLY A 29 21.39 -4.30 1.40
CA GLY A 29 22.78 -3.99 1.02
C GLY A 29 23.20 -4.61 -0.30
N ASN A 30 22.66 -5.76 -0.70
CA ASN A 30 22.95 -6.41 -1.97
C ASN A 30 21.83 -6.21 -3.02
N PHE A 31 20.60 -5.94 -2.58
CA PHE A 31 19.45 -5.73 -3.44
C PHE A 31 18.72 -4.44 -3.05
N PRO A 32 18.32 -3.61 -4.02
CA PRO A 32 17.64 -2.34 -3.73
C PRO A 32 16.14 -2.51 -3.46
N CYS A 33 15.49 -1.44 -3.00
CA CYS A 33 14.06 -1.23 -3.23
C CYS A 33 13.86 -0.99 -4.73
N TRP A 34 12.75 -1.51 -5.28
CA TRP A 34 12.55 -1.47 -6.73
C TRP A 34 11.08 -1.26 -7.10
N THR A 35 10.88 -0.72 -8.29
CA THR A 35 9.59 -0.69 -8.98
C THR A 35 9.77 -1.13 -10.42
N ILE A 36 8.79 -1.87 -10.96
CA ILE A 36 8.79 -2.36 -12.35
C ILE A 36 7.41 -2.09 -12.93
N ALA A 37 7.37 -1.33 -14.04
CA ALA A 37 6.18 -1.19 -14.87
C ALA A 37 6.20 -2.28 -15.94
N ASP A 38 5.19 -3.13 -15.93
CA ASP A 38 5.00 -4.13 -16.98
C ASP A 38 4.05 -3.54 -18.03
N GLN A 39 4.52 -3.40 -19.27
CA GLN A 39 3.71 -2.84 -20.35
C GLN A 39 2.46 -3.66 -20.67
N GLU A 40 2.43 -4.92 -20.27
CA GLU A 40 1.31 -5.83 -20.50
C GLU A 40 0.26 -5.79 -19.38
N LYS A 41 0.53 -5.07 -18.28
CA LYS A 41 -0.34 -5.00 -17.10
C LYS A 41 -0.44 -3.57 -16.57
N PRO A 42 -1.64 -3.14 -16.14
CA PRO A 42 -1.80 -1.83 -15.52
C PRO A 42 -1.07 -1.75 -14.17
N GLY A 43 -0.67 -0.54 -13.79
CA GLY A 43 0.00 -0.28 -12.52
C GLY A 43 1.48 -0.62 -12.51
N ILE A 44 2.04 -0.75 -11.32
CA ILE A 44 3.45 -1.06 -11.11
C ILE A 44 3.62 -2.16 -10.08
N TYR A 45 4.57 -3.04 -10.29
CA TYR A 45 5.07 -3.91 -9.25
C TYR A 45 6.13 -3.18 -8.43
N TYR A 46 6.16 -3.44 -7.14
CA TYR A 46 7.15 -2.88 -6.23
C TYR A 46 7.65 -3.92 -5.26
N GLY A 47 8.84 -3.72 -4.75
CA GLY A 47 9.37 -4.62 -3.74
C GLY A 47 10.54 -4.07 -2.96
N PHE A 48 10.92 -4.85 -1.97
CA PHE A 48 11.97 -4.52 -1.01
C PHE A 48 12.89 -5.71 -0.85
N PRO A 49 14.18 -5.47 -0.55
CA PRO A 49 15.11 -6.54 -0.24
C PRO A 49 14.66 -7.34 0.99
N MET A 50 15.26 -8.46 1.21
CA MET A 50 15.08 -9.23 2.44
C MET A 50 15.66 -8.43 3.61
N LEU A 51 14.82 -8.19 4.61
CA LEU A 51 15.21 -7.49 5.83
C LEU A 51 15.43 -8.51 6.96
N SER A 52 16.39 -8.21 7.85
CA SER A 52 16.64 -9.01 9.04
C SER A 52 15.44 -8.95 9.99
N ALA A 53 14.91 -10.09 10.39
CA ALA A 53 13.82 -10.16 11.36
C ALA A 53 14.23 -9.63 12.74
N SER A 54 15.50 -9.76 13.12
CA SER A 54 16.02 -9.24 14.39
C SER A 54 16.03 -7.72 14.45
N THR A 55 16.17 -7.05 13.31
CA THR A 55 16.23 -5.58 13.23
C THR A 55 14.88 -4.95 12.91
N PHE A 56 14.10 -5.57 12.02
CA PHE A 56 12.88 -4.96 11.45
C PHE A 56 11.60 -5.70 11.85
N GLY A 57 11.70 -6.90 12.42
CA GLY A 57 10.54 -7.75 12.68
C GLY A 57 9.87 -8.25 11.38
N GLY A 58 8.71 -8.89 11.52
CA GLY A 58 7.90 -9.33 10.39
C GLY A 58 8.40 -10.59 9.66
N PRO A 59 7.74 -10.98 8.57
CA PRO A 59 8.13 -12.13 7.79
C PRO A 59 9.47 -11.91 7.06
N ILE A 60 10.34 -12.91 7.09
CA ILE A 60 11.59 -12.88 6.32
C ILE A 60 11.28 -13.29 4.87
N GLY A 61 11.68 -12.49 3.91
CA GLY A 61 11.52 -12.78 2.48
C GLY A 61 11.70 -11.56 1.61
N LEU A 62 11.88 -11.80 0.31
CA LEU A 62 11.79 -10.74 -0.70
C LEU A 62 10.34 -10.25 -0.75
N LYS A 63 10.11 -9.04 -0.26
CA LYS A 63 8.75 -8.47 -0.20
C LYS A 63 8.38 -7.85 -1.53
N LEU A 64 7.15 -8.12 -2.00
CA LEU A 64 6.62 -7.47 -3.19
C LEU A 64 5.11 -7.34 -3.15
N GLY A 65 4.60 -6.44 -3.97
CA GLY A 65 3.19 -6.24 -4.24
C GLY A 65 2.96 -5.67 -5.64
N HIS A 66 1.71 -5.66 -6.07
CA HIS A 66 1.28 -5.04 -7.31
C HIS A 66 0.44 -3.81 -6.96
N HIS A 67 0.95 -2.62 -7.22
CA HIS A 67 0.22 -1.37 -7.04
C HIS A 67 -0.62 -1.09 -8.29
N THR A 68 -1.89 -1.37 -8.19
CA THR A 68 -2.90 -1.20 -9.24
C THR A 68 -4.23 -0.86 -8.56
N PRO A 69 -5.22 -0.30 -9.26
CA PRO A 69 -6.54 -0.08 -8.67
C PRO A 69 -7.18 -1.30 -8.02
N GLY A 70 -6.80 -2.52 -8.44
CA GLY A 70 -7.32 -3.75 -7.84
C GLY A 70 -8.82 -3.98 -8.12
N LEU A 71 -9.38 -5.01 -7.52
CA LEU A 71 -10.81 -5.29 -7.61
C LEU A 71 -11.57 -4.49 -6.54
N PRO A 72 -12.69 -3.83 -6.91
CA PRO A 72 -13.57 -3.20 -5.93
C PRO A 72 -13.98 -4.20 -4.84
N SER A 73 -13.99 -3.75 -3.61
CA SER A 73 -14.30 -4.58 -2.45
C SER A 73 -15.13 -3.79 -1.44
N ASP A 74 -15.98 -4.49 -0.71
CA ASP A 74 -16.59 -3.96 0.48
C ASP A 74 -15.57 -4.06 1.63
N ALA A 75 -15.28 -2.94 2.31
CA ALA A 75 -14.31 -2.92 3.40
C ALA A 75 -14.71 -3.84 4.57
N ASP A 76 -16.01 -3.99 4.82
CA ASP A 76 -16.56 -4.79 5.91
C ASP A 76 -16.73 -6.27 5.54
N ALA A 77 -16.77 -6.60 4.23
CA ALA A 77 -17.00 -7.96 3.72
C ALA A 77 -15.86 -8.47 2.82
N VAL A 78 -14.66 -7.91 2.93
CA VAL A 78 -13.52 -8.30 2.09
C VAL A 78 -13.06 -9.73 2.39
N ASP A 79 -12.87 -10.53 1.34
CA ASP A 79 -12.18 -11.80 1.46
C ASP A 79 -10.67 -11.56 1.69
N ARG A 80 -10.21 -11.90 2.88
CA ARG A 80 -8.81 -11.76 3.29
C ARG A 80 -7.96 -12.98 2.99
N ILE A 81 -8.55 -14.04 2.44
CA ILE A 81 -7.83 -15.24 2.03
C ILE A 81 -7.24 -14.99 0.63
N PRO A 82 -5.91 -15.07 0.47
CA PRO A 82 -5.30 -14.94 -0.85
C PRO A 82 -5.74 -16.07 -1.78
N ALA A 83 -6.15 -15.69 -2.98
CA ALA A 83 -6.54 -16.63 -4.02
C ALA A 83 -5.32 -17.09 -4.85
N LYS A 84 -5.45 -18.20 -5.55
CA LYS A 84 -4.39 -18.70 -6.46
C LYS A 84 -4.00 -17.66 -7.52
N ALA A 85 -4.96 -16.87 -8.01
CA ALA A 85 -4.69 -15.80 -8.97
C ALA A 85 -3.79 -14.68 -8.40
N ASP A 86 -3.89 -14.39 -7.09
CA ASP A 86 -3.00 -13.44 -6.42
C ASP A 86 -1.56 -13.93 -6.42
N GLU A 87 -1.37 -15.22 -6.10
CA GLU A 87 -0.05 -15.87 -6.11
C GLU A 87 0.54 -15.88 -7.53
N ASP A 88 -0.24 -16.35 -8.51
CA ASP A 88 0.20 -16.49 -9.90
C ASP A 88 0.60 -15.14 -10.51
N ASN A 89 -0.11 -14.07 -10.16
CA ASN A 89 0.24 -12.72 -10.60
C ASN A 89 1.65 -12.32 -10.12
N LEU A 90 1.95 -12.49 -8.84
CA LEU A 90 3.25 -12.11 -8.26
C LEU A 90 4.37 -13.04 -8.72
N ILE A 91 4.10 -14.33 -8.82
CA ILE A 91 5.08 -15.34 -9.31
C ILE A 91 5.42 -15.07 -10.77
N SER A 92 4.43 -14.79 -11.62
CA SER A 92 4.66 -14.51 -13.05
C SER A 92 5.56 -13.30 -13.26
N MET A 93 5.35 -12.26 -12.47
CA MET A 93 6.18 -11.06 -12.49
C MET A 93 7.63 -11.38 -12.11
N LEU A 94 7.85 -12.11 -11.01
CA LEU A 94 9.20 -12.50 -10.59
C LEU A 94 9.88 -13.35 -11.65
N ASN A 95 9.20 -14.34 -12.22
CA ASN A 95 9.77 -15.19 -13.26
C ASN A 95 10.15 -14.38 -14.52
N LYS A 96 9.40 -13.32 -14.84
CA LYS A 96 9.66 -12.46 -16.01
C LYS A 96 10.84 -11.52 -15.78
N PHE A 97 10.91 -10.86 -14.63
CA PHE A 97 11.83 -9.74 -14.40
C PHE A 97 12.91 -10.02 -13.35
N ILE A 98 12.66 -10.90 -12.38
CA ILE A 98 13.57 -11.23 -11.27
C ILE A 98 13.55 -12.75 -11.05
N PRO A 99 13.99 -13.56 -12.01
CA PRO A 99 13.74 -15.01 -12.00
C PRO A 99 14.37 -15.78 -10.83
N GLU A 100 15.41 -15.24 -10.19
CA GLU A 100 15.99 -15.83 -8.98
C GLU A 100 15.23 -15.41 -7.70
N GLY A 101 14.32 -14.46 -7.80
CA GLY A 101 13.52 -13.93 -6.67
C GLY A 101 12.46 -14.90 -6.15
N TYR A 102 12.21 -16.00 -6.83
CA TYR A 102 11.18 -16.96 -6.45
C TYR A 102 11.67 -18.40 -6.41
N ALA A 103 11.53 -19.02 -5.25
CA ALA A 103 11.58 -20.46 -5.05
C ALA A 103 10.31 -20.98 -4.38
N SER A 104 9.78 -20.25 -3.39
CA SER A 104 8.51 -20.55 -2.72
C SER A 104 7.91 -19.29 -2.10
N ILE A 105 6.62 -19.34 -1.75
CA ILE A 105 5.94 -18.30 -0.98
C ILE A 105 6.21 -18.56 0.50
N ARG A 106 6.69 -17.56 1.21
CA ARG A 106 6.84 -17.59 2.67
C ARG A 106 5.59 -17.08 3.39
N SER A 107 5.04 -16.00 2.88
CA SER A 107 3.82 -15.40 3.41
C SER A 107 3.17 -14.57 2.33
N ILE A 108 1.84 -14.59 2.29
CA ILE A 108 1.03 -13.69 1.47
C ILE A 108 -0.07 -13.11 2.34
N LYS A 109 -0.36 -11.83 2.17
CA LYS A 109 -1.33 -11.10 2.96
C LYS A 109 -2.22 -10.25 2.07
N THR A 110 -3.45 -10.09 2.50
CA THR A 110 -4.42 -9.18 1.89
C THR A 110 -4.43 -7.87 2.66
N CYS A 111 -4.46 -6.75 1.94
CA CYS A 111 -4.70 -5.42 2.46
C CYS A 111 -5.76 -4.69 1.63
N LEU A 112 -6.13 -3.49 2.06
CA LEU A 112 -7.08 -2.65 1.37
C LEU A 112 -6.43 -1.32 1.02
N TYR A 113 -6.76 -0.80 -0.18
CA TYR A 113 -6.57 0.60 -0.51
C TYR A 113 -7.91 1.31 -0.51
N THR A 114 -7.91 2.56 -0.09
CA THR A 114 -9.05 3.46 -0.21
C THR A 114 -8.67 4.58 -1.16
N TYR A 115 -9.27 4.59 -2.32
CA TYR A 115 -9.02 5.55 -3.39
C TYR A 115 -10.01 6.70 -3.34
N THR A 116 -9.52 7.91 -3.61
CA THR A 116 -10.28 9.04 -4.12
C THR A 116 -10.31 9.00 -5.65
N PRO A 117 -11.20 9.72 -6.34
CA PRO A 117 -11.27 9.73 -7.80
C PRO A 117 -10.01 10.24 -8.49
N ASP A 118 -9.28 11.12 -7.84
CA ASP A 118 -8.03 11.75 -8.33
C ASP A 118 -6.77 11.22 -7.65
N GLU A 119 -6.92 10.22 -6.77
CA GLU A 119 -5.86 9.60 -5.97
C GLU A 119 -5.15 10.57 -4.98
N ASN A 120 -5.66 11.79 -4.80
CA ASN A 120 -5.19 12.71 -3.78
C ASN A 120 -5.77 12.38 -2.40
N PHE A 121 -5.09 12.83 -1.35
CA PHE A 121 -5.53 12.60 0.03
C PHE A 121 -6.61 13.61 0.44
N ILE A 122 -7.47 13.21 1.35
CA ILE A 122 -8.43 14.09 2.01
C ILE A 122 -7.90 14.35 3.43
N LEU A 123 -7.51 15.59 3.71
CA LEU A 123 -7.07 16.05 5.03
C LEU A 123 -7.86 17.33 5.34
N ASP A 124 -9.00 17.21 6.01
CA ASP A 124 -9.91 18.34 6.22
C ASP A 124 -10.87 18.09 7.40
N PHE A 125 -11.67 19.09 7.70
CA PHE A 125 -12.82 18.93 8.56
C PHE A 125 -13.94 18.16 7.86
N VAL A 126 -14.70 17.41 8.65
CA VAL A 126 -15.87 16.71 8.14
C VAL A 126 -16.96 17.73 7.82
N PRO A 127 -17.52 17.76 6.58
CA PRO A 127 -18.59 18.66 6.23
C PRO A 127 -19.80 18.57 7.18
N GLY A 128 -20.24 19.72 7.70
CA GLY A 128 -21.29 19.81 8.70
C GLY A 128 -20.82 19.62 10.15
N PHE A 129 -19.53 19.34 10.36
CA PHE A 129 -18.88 19.21 11.66
C PHE A 129 -17.55 19.99 11.70
N GLU A 130 -17.52 21.12 11.01
CA GLU A 130 -16.36 22.00 10.94
C GLU A 130 -15.95 22.44 12.35
N LYS A 131 -14.66 22.32 12.64
CA LYS A 131 -14.03 22.55 13.95
C LYS A 131 -14.30 21.50 15.04
N GLU A 132 -15.12 20.49 14.78
CA GLU A 132 -15.42 19.43 15.75
C GLU A 132 -14.78 18.10 15.37
N VAL A 133 -14.80 17.78 14.06
CA VAL A 133 -14.29 16.50 13.56
C VAL A 133 -13.34 16.74 12.38
N VAL A 134 -12.09 16.31 12.52
CA VAL A 134 -11.10 16.26 11.44
C VAL A 134 -11.01 14.88 10.86
N MET A 135 -10.69 14.78 9.57
CA MET A 135 -10.64 13.51 8.84
C MET A 135 -9.38 13.42 7.98
N ALA A 136 -8.78 12.24 7.98
CA ALA A 136 -7.75 11.85 7.02
C ALA A 136 -8.21 10.58 6.30
N ALA A 137 -8.36 10.63 4.99
CA ALA A 137 -8.88 9.51 4.20
C ALA A 137 -8.34 9.52 2.76
N GLY A 138 -8.64 8.46 2.00
CA GLY A 138 -8.32 8.39 0.58
C GLY A 138 -6.82 8.34 0.28
N PHE A 139 -6.04 7.61 1.06
CA PHE A 139 -4.58 7.54 0.88
C PHE A 139 -4.13 6.75 -0.35
N SER A 140 -5.04 6.21 -1.12
CA SER A 140 -4.86 5.66 -2.48
C SER A 140 -3.64 4.72 -2.63
N GLY A 141 -3.35 3.95 -1.56
CA GLY A 141 -2.27 2.96 -1.53
C GLY A 141 -0.85 3.50 -1.33
N HIS A 142 -0.67 4.82 -1.13
CA HIS A 142 0.67 5.41 -1.00
C HIS A 142 0.84 6.38 0.18
N GLY A 143 -0.05 6.33 1.17
CA GLY A 143 -0.07 7.25 2.32
C GLY A 143 0.99 7.01 3.38
N PHE A 144 1.54 5.80 3.53
CA PHE A 144 2.42 5.45 4.65
C PHE A 144 3.64 6.37 4.78
N LYS A 145 4.26 6.75 3.66
CA LYS A 145 5.42 7.66 3.65
C LYS A 145 5.12 9.07 4.17
N PHE A 146 3.84 9.45 4.25
CA PHE A 146 3.40 10.75 4.73
C PHE A 146 2.91 10.73 6.18
N ALA A 147 3.00 9.60 6.89
CA ALA A 147 2.39 9.42 8.20
C ALA A 147 2.77 10.50 9.21
N SER A 148 4.04 10.96 9.24
CA SER A 148 4.51 12.03 10.14
C SER A 148 3.90 13.38 9.77
N ALA A 149 3.94 13.76 8.49
CA ALA A 149 3.38 15.03 8.03
C ALA A 149 1.84 15.06 8.19
N VAL A 150 1.16 13.97 7.83
CA VAL A 150 -0.28 13.84 8.07
C VAL A 150 -0.62 13.92 9.55
N GLY A 151 0.17 13.29 10.42
CA GLY A 151 -0.02 13.37 11.86
C GLY A 151 0.09 14.81 12.38
N GLU A 152 1.04 15.60 11.88
CA GLU A 152 1.20 17.01 12.23
C GLU A 152 0.02 17.84 11.74
N VAL A 153 -0.37 17.69 10.46
CA VAL A 153 -1.56 18.37 9.90
C VAL A 153 -2.81 18.07 10.72
N MET A 154 -3.07 16.80 11.04
CA MET A 154 -4.25 16.40 11.81
C MET A 154 -4.24 16.97 13.23
N ALA A 155 -3.07 17.00 13.87
CA ALA A 155 -2.91 17.61 15.20
C ALA A 155 -3.17 19.12 15.16
N ASP A 156 -2.65 19.81 14.15
CA ASP A 156 -2.88 21.25 13.95
C ASP A 156 -4.35 21.57 13.71
N LEU A 157 -5.00 20.87 12.80
CA LEU A 157 -6.41 21.04 12.52
C LEU A 157 -7.27 20.80 13.77
N ALA A 158 -6.97 19.72 14.52
CA ALA A 158 -7.75 19.37 15.70
C ALA A 158 -7.55 20.34 16.88
N THR A 159 -6.36 20.94 17.04
CA THR A 159 -6.03 21.77 18.20
C THR A 159 -6.06 23.27 17.92
N LYS A 160 -5.68 23.68 16.71
CA LYS A 160 -5.56 25.09 16.30
C LYS A 160 -6.66 25.52 15.32
N GLY A 161 -7.34 24.57 14.69
CA GLY A 161 -8.34 24.82 13.64
C GLY A 161 -7.75 25.18 12.28
N SER A 162 -6.43 25.19 12.14
CA SER A 162 -5.70 25.46 10.89
C SER A 162 -4.29 24.88 10.95
N THR A 163 -3.64 24.70 9.79
CA THR A 163 -2.25 24.27 9.66
C THR A 163 -1.50 25.20 8.71
N GLU A 164 -0.17 25.28 8.88
CA GLU A 164 0.71 26.00 7.95
C GLU A 164 1.15 25.12 6.76
N HIS A 165 0.87 23.83 6.81
CA HIS A 165 1.14 22.94 5.69
C HIS A 165 0.23 23.25 4.49
N PRO A 166 0.75 23.19 3.24
CA PRO A 166 -0.02 23.48 2.04
C PRO A 166 -0.95 22.30 1.70
N ILE A 167 -2.14 22.28 2.29
CA ILE A 167 -3.16 21.22 2.09
C ILE A 167 -4.35 21.68 1.22
N GLY A 168 -4.32 22.91 0.69
CA GLY A 168 -5.39 23.50 -0.13
C GLY A 168 -5.20 23.23 -1.62
N PHE A 169 -5.26 21.98 -2.06
CA PHE A 169 -5.15 21.57 -3.48
C PHE A 169 -6.28 20.63 -3.89
#